data_0b4e7007ff139be1366cf171a93d7b9c
#
_entry.id   0b4e7007ff139be1366cf171a93d7b9c
#
_cell.length_a   1.000
_cell.length_b   1.000
_cell.length_c   1.000
_cell.angle_alpha   90.00
_cell.angle_beta   90.00
_cell.angle_gamma   90.00
#
_symmetry.space_group_name_H-M   'P 1'
#
loop_
_entity.id
_entity.type
_entity.pdbx_description
1 polymer ?
#
loop_
_entity_poly.entity_id
_entity_poly.type
_entity_poly.pdbx_seq_one_letter_code
_entity_poly.pdbx_strand_id
1 'polypeptide(L)'
;MYFFEEEVAATASELGIRVLAGQTLMNRTAPDAATIEDAFTRAINFCQDWSLDDLVTPCLAPHAPYSLDTKQLKYVKNVANDLGVKIQMHVAESQFEMQHLQKINQPSSIKYLDSIGLLDNQFIAAHCIHLDRNDIELLAERKCGVSHNPIANTKGAHGTCPLFELLQEEVEVGLGTDSAMSGNSLDLFRQMSLTAPLQRLRKNDRTVLAARDIFRMA
;
A
#
# COMPACT_ATOMS: atom_id res chain seq x y z
N MET A 1 4.77 -2.32 -6.55
CA MET A 1 3.70 -3.31 -6.37
C MET A 1 2.95 -3.46 -7.70
N TYR A 2 3.59 -4.12 -8.67
CA TYR A 2 3.05 -4.34 -10.00
C TYR A 2 3.66 -5.62 -10.61
N PHE A 3 4.24 -5.56 -11.83
CA PHE A 3 4.81 -6.71 -12.53
C PHE A 3 6.25 -6.44 -12.91
N PHE A 4 7.04 -7.51 -13.11
CA PHE A 4 8.46 -7.43 -13.49
C PHE A 4 9.31 -6.66 -12.49
N GLU A 5 9.13 -6.93 -11.20
CA GLU A 5 9.79 -6.20 -10.10
C GLU A 5 11.32 -6.37 -10.10
N GLU A 6 11.84 -7.43 -10.71
CA GLU A 6 13.29 -7.63 -10.93
C GLU A 6 13.88 -6.49 -11.79
N GLU A 7 13.16 -6.07 -12.83
CA GLU A 7 13.59 -4.96 -13.70
C GLU A 7 13.51 -3.62 -12.95
N VAL A 8 12.48 -3.44 -12.10
CA VAL A 8 12.36 -2.26 -11.24
C VAL A 8 13.51 -2.20 -10.25
N ALA A 9 13.82 -3.31 -9.59
CA ALA A 9 14.90 -3.42 -8.62
C ALA A 9 16.27 -3.15 -9.27
N ALA A 10 16.56 -3.81 -10.39
CA ALA A 10 17.82 -3.63 -11.14
C ALA A 10 17.99 -2.16 -11.59
N THR A 11 16.95 -1.56 -12.15
CA THR A 11 16.99 -0.16 -12.59
C THR A 11 17.17 0.80 -11.41
N ALA A 12 16.49 0.57 -10.29
CA ALA A 12 16.62 1.41 -9.10
C ALA A 12 18.04 1.35 -8.52
N SER A 13 18.63 0.15 -8.42
CA SER A 13 19.99 -0.05 -7.96
C SER A 13 21.00 0.62 -8.90
N GLU A 14 20.86 0.47 -10.23
CA GLU A 14 21.71 1.12 -11.22
C GLU A 14 21.65 2.67 -11.13
N LEU A 15 20.46 3.22 -10.93
CA LEU A 15 20.25 4.67 -10.82
C LEU A 15 20.58 5.24 -9.44
N GLY A 16 20.90 4.42 -8.45
CA GLY A 16 21.18 4.87 -7.10
C GLY A 16 19.94 5.32 -6.33
N ILE A 17 18.78 4.73 -6.60
CA ILE A 17 17.48 5.10 -6.00
C ILE A 17 17.06 4.02 -5.00
N ARG A 18 16.72 4.41 -3.78
CA ARG A 18 16.14 3.48 -2.81
C ARG A 18 14.71 3.12 -3.20
N VAL A 19 14.39 1.83 -3.15
CA VAL A 19 13.07 1.32 -3.48
C VAL A 19 12.64 0.19 -2.53
N LEU A 20 11.37 0.20 -2.12
CA LEU A 20 10.69 -0.95 -1.57
C LEU A 20 9.92 -1.60 -2.74
N ALA A 21 10.43 -2.71 -3.25
CA ALA A 21 9.88 -3.41 -4.41
C ALA A 21 9.25 -4.74 -4.01
N GLY A 22 8.09 -5.07 -4.57
CA GLY A 22 7.38 -6.29 -4.21
C GLY A 22 6.61 -6.89 -5.37
N GLN A 23 6.94 -8.15 -5.67
CA GLN A 23 6.24 -8.97 -6.66
C GLN A 23 4.76 -9.06 -6.31
N THR A 24 3.91 -8.71 -7.27
CA THR A 24 2.47 -8.74 -7.08
C THR A 24 1.94 -10.17 -6.98
N LEU A 25 1.12 -10.40 -5.96
CA LEU A 25 0.43 -11.66 -5.72
C LEU A 25 -1.07 -11.47 -5.93
N MET A 26 -1.65 -12.19 -6.90
CA MET A 26 -3.10 -12.19 -7.15
C MET A 26 -3.54 -13.54 -7.72
N ASN A 27 -4.76 -13.95 -7.40
CA ASN A 27 -5.32 -15.25 -7.82
C ASN A 27 -5.89 -15.17 -9.26
N ARG A 28 -5.04 -14.75 -10.19
CA ARG A 28 -5.31 -14.74 -11.64
C ARG A 28 -3.99 -14.68 -12.41
N THR A 29 -4.03 -15.01 -13.70
CA THR A 29 -2.89 -14.83 -14.62
C THR A 29 -2.43 -13.38 -14.64
N ALA A 30 -1.14 -13.17 -14.47
CA ALA A 30 -0.44 -11.90 -14.55
C ALA A 30 0.55 -11.91 -15.72
N PRO A 31 1.03 -10.76 -16.21
CA PRO A 31 1.99 -10.70 -17.31
C PRO A 31 3.30 -11.44 -17.05
N ASP A 32 3.69 -11.54 -15.79
CA ASP A 32 4.94 -12.16 -15.32
C ASP A 32 4.75 -13.46 -14.51
N ALA A 33 3.50 -13.90 -14.28
CA ALA A 33 3.20 -15.15 -13.60
C ALA A 33 1.91 -15.78 -14.17
N ALA A 34 2.00 -17.01 -14.62
CA ALA A 34 0.86 -17.71 -15.22
C ALA A 34 -0.15 -18.19 -14.16
N THR A 35 0.34 -18.56 -12.98
CA THR A 35 -0.45 -19.05 -11.84
C THR A 35 -0.08 -18.33 -10.56
N ILE A 36 -0.90 -18.50 -9.52
CA ILE A 36 -0.57 -17.95 -8.20
C ILE A 36 0.65 -18.62 -7.58
N GLU A 37 0.86 -19.91 -7.85
CA GLU A 37 2.05 -20.66 -7.41
C GLU A 37 3.32 -20.12 -8.06
N ASP A 38 3.27 -19.78 -9.36
CA ASP A 38 4.38 -19.12 -10.05
C ASP A 38 4.67 -17.75 -9.43
N ALA A 39 3.61 -16.96 -9.14
CA ALA A 39 3.76 -15.66 -8.51
C ALA A 39 4.40 -15.77 -7.10
N PHE A 40 4.00 -16.74 -6.28
CA PHE A 40 4.64 -16.99 -4.98
C PHE A 40 6.10 -17.40 -5.12
N THR A 41 6.40 -18.29 -6.06
CA THR A 41 7.79 -18.73 -6.32
C THR A 41 8.66 -17.55 -6.69
N ARG A 42 8.21 -16.71 -7.63
CA ARG A 42 8.90 -15.48 -8.03
C ARG A 42 9.10 -14.52 -6.88
N ALA A 43 8.03 -14.28 -6.08
CA ALA A 43 8.09 -13.36 -4.94
C ALA A 43 9.10 -13.81 -3.88
N ILE A 44 9.16 -15.10 -3.57
CA ILE A 44 10.13 -15.67 -2.61
C ILE A 44 11.55 -15.53 -3.15
N ASN A 45 11.79 -15.92 -4.40
CA ASN A 45 13.10 -15.79 -5.04
C ASN A 45 13.54 -14.33 -5.09
N PHE A 46 12.66 -13.41 -5.51
CA PHE A 46 12.93 -11.98 -5.50
C PHE A 46 13.36 -11.46 -4.11
N CYS A 47 12.64 -11.86 -3.06
CA CYS A 47 13.00 -11.47 -1.70
C CYS A 47 14.37 -12.01 -1.28
N GLN A 48 14.74 -13.22 -1.69
CA GLN A 48 16.03 -13.83 -1.38
C GLN A 48 17.17 -13.18 -2.18
N ASP A 49 16.98 -12.98 -3.48
CA ASP A 49 17.98 -12.45 -4.40
C ASP A 49 18.37 -11.00 -4.06
N TRP A 50 17.41 -10.19 -3.61
CA TRP A 50 17.62 -8.78 -3.27
C TRP A 50 17.80 -8.51 -1.78
N SER A 51 17.89 -9.53 -0.94
CA SER A 51 17.94 -9.42 0.54
C SER A 51 19.16 -8.65 1.08
N LEU A 52 20.24 -8.56 0.33
CA LEU A 52 21.51 -7.92 0.72
C LEU A 52 21.82 -6.64 -0.08
N ASP A 53 20.92 -6.17 -0.92
CA ASP A 53 21.12 -4.92 -1.67
C ASP A 53 20.90 -3.70 -0.77
N ASP A 54 21.77 -2.70 -0.85
CA ASP A 54 21.71 -1.49 0.00
C ASP A 54 20.58 -0.51 -0.40
N LEU A 55 20.10 -0.59 -1.63
CA LEU A 55 19.11 0.33 -2.20
C LEU A 55 17.75 -0.33 -2.39
N VAL A 56 17.72 -1.62 -2.66
CA VAL A 56 16.48 -2.36 -2.88
C VAL A 56 16.07 -3.10 -1.61
N THR A 57 14.92 -2.75 -1.08
CA THR A 57 14.28 -3.48 0.02
C THR A 57 13.16 -4.34 -0.59
N PRO A 58 13.33 -5.67 -0.66
CA PRO A 58 12.30 -6.53 -1.21
C PRO A 58 11.13 -6.68 -0.23
N CYS A 59 9.93 -6.87 -0.76
CA CYS A 59 8.73 -7.14 0.03
C CYS A 59 7.77 -8.09 -0.71
N LEU A 60 6.77 -8.59 -0.01
CA LEU A 60 5.64 -9.29 -0.61
C LEU A 60 4.51 -8.31 -0.91
N ALA A 61 3.93 -8.39 -2.11
CA ALA A 61 2.90 -7.45 -2.54
C ALA A 61 1.58 -8.14 -2.93
N PRO A 62 0.82 -8.72 -1.98
CA PRO A 62 -0.53 -9.15 -2.26
C PRO A 62 -1.35 -7.96 -2.75
N HIS A 63 -2.01 -8.11 -3.92
CA HIS A 63 -2.59 -6.97 -4.63
C HIS A 63 -3.63 -6.20 -3.80
N ALA A 64 -4.65 -6.92 -3.30
CA ALA A 64 -5.74 -6.31 -2.51
C ALA A 64 -6.47 -7.40 -1.69
N PRO A 65 -7.27 -7.04 -0.67
CA PRO A 65 -7.99 -8.01 0.17
C PRO A 65 -8.92 -8.95 -0.59
N TYR A 66 -9.39 -8.55 -1.76
CA TYR A 66 -10.30 -9.32 -2.61
C TYR A 66 -9.61 -10.13 -3.71
N SER A 67 -8.31 -9.99 -3.89
CA SER A 67 -7.57 -10.64 -4.99
C SER A 67 -6.91 -11.95 -4.61
N LEU A 68 -6.89 -12.27 -3.33
CA LEU A 68 -6.44 -13.53 -2.74
C LEU A 68 -7.48 -14.05 -1.75
N ASP A 69 -7.52 -15.35 -1.54
CA ASP A 69 -8.35 -15.93 -0.47
C ASP A 69 -7.66 -15.81 0.90
N THR A 70 -8.43 -16.07 1.96
CA THR A 70 -7.93 -15.99 3.35
C THR A 70 -6.74 -16.90 3.62
N LYS A 71 -6.69 -18.08 3.00
CA LYS A 71 -5.58 -19.03 3.19
C LYS A 71 -4.31 -18.50 2.52
N GLN A 72 -4.45 -17.96 1.32
CA GLN A 72 -3.36 -17.33 0.58
C GLN A 72 -2.82 -16.11 1.32
N LEU A 73 -3.69 -15.25 1.86
CA LEU A 73 -3.28 -14.10 2.68
C LEU A 73 -2.53 -14.52 3.94
N LYS A 74 -3.00 -15.55 4.65
CA LYS A 74 -2.26 -16.11 5.81
C LYS A 74 -0.92 -16.71 5.39
N TYR A 75 -0.85 -17.35 4.22
CA TYR A 75 0.41 -17.85 3.68
C TYR A 75 1.39 -16.74 3.37
N VAL A 76 0.94 -15.62 2.77
CA VAL A 76 1.75 -14.39 2.59
C VAL A 76 2.36 -13.96 3.91
N LYS A 77 1.55 -13.91 5.00
CA LYS A 77 2.03 -13.49 6.32
C LYS A 77 3.11 -14.41 6.86
N ASN A 78 2.92 -15.72 6.74
CA ASN A 78 3.91 -16.70 7.19
C ASN A 78 5.22 -16.55 6.42
N VAL A 79 5.16 -16.46 5.09
CA VAL A 79 6.34 -16.25 4.24
C VAL A 79 7.05 -14.93 4.58
N ALA A 80 6.30 -13.85 4.79
CA ALA A 80 6.87 -12.55 5.19
C ALA A 80 7.62 -12.63 6.51
N ASN A 81 7.04 -13.34 7.51
CA ASN A 81 7.67 -13.56 8.80
C ASN A 81 8.95 -14.41 8.68
N ASP A 82 8.89 -15.49 7.89
CA ASP A 82 10.03 -16.40 7.70
C ASP A 82 11.21 -15.71 6.98
N LEU A 83 10.90 -14.82 6.03
CA LEU A 83 11.90 -14.05 5.29
C LEU A 83 12.31 -12.72 5.99
N GLY A 84 11.56 -12.29 7.01
CA GLY A 84 11.78 -11.00 7.67
C GLY A 84 11.49 -9.79 6.78
N VAL A 85 10.57 -9.91 5.81
CA VAL A 85 10.26 -8.86 4.83
C VAL A 85 8.93 -8.17 5.12
N LYS A 86 8.74 -6.97 4.57
CA LYS A 86 7.48 -6.23 4.65
C LYS A 86 6.40 -6.81 3.72
N ILE A 87 5.16 -6.43 4.02
CA ILE A 87 4.00 -6.67 3.15
C ILE A 87 3.46 -5.31 2.71
N GLN A 88 3.21 -5.12 1.41
CA GLN A 88 2.56 -3.95 0.87
C GLN A 88 1.29 -4.35 0.11
N MET A 89 0.17 -3.67 0.35
CA MET A 89 -1.13 -4.02 -0.23
C MET A 89 -1.99 -2.77 -0.50
N HIS A 90 -2.78 -2.75 -1.59
CA HIS A 90 -3.86 -1.76 -1.77
C HIS A 90 -4.98 -2.09 -0.79
N VAL A 91 -5.39 -1.11 0.01
CA VAL A 91 -6.36 -1.33 1.09
C VAL A 91 -7.34 -0.16 1.18
N ALA A 92 -8.60 -0.48 1.30
CA ALA A 92 -9.69 0.49 1.45
C ALA A 92 -9.68 1.56 0.34
N GLU A 93 -9.35 1.15 -0.89
CA GLU A 93 -9.17 2.05 -2.02
C GLU A 93 -10.49 2.41 -2.69
N SER A 94 -11.34 1.43 -2.96
CA SER A 94 -12.47 1.59 -3.87
C SER A 94 -13.80 1.10 -3.30
N GLN A 95 -14.90 1.64 -3.83
CA GLN A 95 -16.24 1.14 -3.52
C GLN A 95 -16.43 -0.34 -3.91
N PHE A 96 -15.74 -0.82 -4.94
CA PHE A 96 -15.76 -2.23 -5.30
C PHE A 96 -15.23 -3.11 -4.17
N GLU A 97 -14.11 -2.73 -3.56
CA GLU A 97 -13.52 -3.43 -2.42
C GLU A 97 -14.49 -3.46 -1.23
N MET A 98 -15.09 -2.30 -0.90
CA MET A 98 -16.07 -2.22 0.19
C MET A 98 -17.28 -3.12 -0.04
N GLN A 99 -17.83 -3.14 -1.24
CA GLN A 99 -18.94 -4.01 -1.63
C GLN A 99 -18.56 -5.50 -1.61
N HIS A 100 -17.33 -5.83 -1.98
CA HIS A 100 -16.84 -7.20 -1.90
C HIS A 100 -16.77 -7.69 -0.45
N LEU A 101 -16.22 -6.88 0.45
CA LEU A 101 -16.14 -7.21 1.88
C LEU A 101 -17.52 -7.38 2.53
N GLN A 102 -18.48 -6.52 2.17
CA GLN A 102 -19.87 -6.66 2.63
C GLN A 102 -20.49 -7.99 2.22
N LYS A 103 -20.23 -8.47 0.99
CA LYS A 103 -20.73 -9.78 0.52
C LYS A 103 -20.19 -10.97 1.31
N ILE A 104 -18.99 -10.84 1.89
CA ILE A 104 -18.39 -11.86 2.76
C ILE A 104 -18.54 -11.55 4.25
N ASN A 105 -19.48 -10.64 4.60
CA ASN A 105 -19.79 -10.23 5.97
C ASN A 105 -18.57 -9.67 6.75
N GLN A 106 -17.67 -8.97 6.07
CA GLN A 106 -16.55 -8.27 6.70
C GLN A 106 -16.88 -6.79 6.86
N PRO A 107 -16.61 -6.19 8.04
CA PRO A 107 -17.00 -4.81 8.33
C PRO A 107 -16.14 -3.75 7.62
N SER A 108 -14.87 -4.02 7.43
CA SER A 108 -13.91 -3.18 6.70
C SER A 108 -12.69 -4.00 6.27
N SER A 109 -11.89 -3.45 5.35
CA SER A 109 -10.62 -4.06 4.93
C SER A 109 -9.64 -4.20 6.09
N ILE A 110 -9.52 -3.15 6.90
CA ILE A 110 -8.59 -3.14 8.04
C ILE A 110 -8.98 -4.19 9.08
N LYS A 111 -10.25 -4.23 9.50
CA LYS A 111 -10.75 -5.21 10.47
C LYS A 111 -10.64 -6.64 9.94
N TYR A 112 -10.90 -6.84 8.65
CA TYR A 112 -10.71 -8.16 8.02
C TYR A 112 -9.25 -8.60 8.07
N LEU A 113 -8.32 -7.76 7.63
CA LEU A 113 -6.89 -8.06 7.61
C LEU A 113 -6.33 -8.28 9.03
N ASP A 114 -6.79 -7.50 10.01
CA ASP A 114 -6.44 -7.71 11.42
C ASP A 114 -6.94 -9.06 11.93
N SER A 115 -8.20 -9.41 11.65
CA SER A 115 -8.81 -10.67 12.09
C SER A 115 -8.09 -11.93 11.61
N ILE A 116 -7.35 -11.82 10.50
CA ILE A 116 -6.55 -12.92 9.95
C ILE A 116 -5.06 -12.84 10.33
N GLY A 117 -4.67 -11.81 11.13
CA GLY A 117 -3.31 -11.63 11.65
C GLY A 117 -2.32 -11.03 10.65
N LEU A 118 -2.81 -10.29 9.64
CA LEU A 118 -1.96 -9.71 8.61
C LEU A 118 -1.32 -8.37 9.04
N LEU A 119 -1.99 -7.62 9.93
CA LEU A 119 -1.56 -6.29 10.32
C LEU A 119 -0.52 -6.31 11.46
N ASP A 120 0.61 -5.67 11.21
CA ASP A 120 1.63 -5.32 12.19
C ASP A 120 2.56 -4.22 11.64
N ASN A 121 3.69 -3.94 12.32
CA ASN A 121 4.67 -2.95 11.92
C ASN A 121 5.46 -3.26 10.63
N GLN A 122 5.22 -4.42 10.01
CA GLN A 122 5.76 -4.78 8.71
C GLN A 122 4.75 -4.56 7.57
N PHE A 123 3.52 -4.14 7.89
CA PHE A 123 2.46 -3.94 6.91
C PHE A 123 2.38 -2.49 6.43
N ILE A 124 2.30 -2.29 5.11
CA ILE A 124 2.10 -1.00 4.46
C ILE A 124 0.81 -1.03 3.66
N ALA A 125 -0.16 -0.22 4.06
CA ALA A 125 -1.44 -0.06 3.38
C ALA A 125 -1.37 1.09 2.37
N ALA A 126 -1.60 0.81 1.09
CA ALA A 126 -1.70 1.86 0.07
C ALA A 126 -3.15 2.37 -0.05
N HIS A 127 -3.31 3.66 -0.34
CA HIS A 127 -4.54 4.42 -0.52
C HIS A 127 -5.30 4.77 0.74
N CYS A 128 -5.83 3.82 1.49
CA CYS A 128 -6.54 4.02 2.75
C CYS A 128 -7.63 5.11 2.68
N ILE A 129 -8.51 5.04 1.65
CA ILE A 129 -9.52 6.07 1.38
C ILE A 129 -10.76 5.87 2.25
N HIS A 130 -11.26 4.63 2.29
CA HIS A 130 -12.53 4.28 2.92
C HIS A 130 -12.31 3.73 4.33
N LEU A 131 -11.71 4.53 5.20
CA LEU A 131 -11.48 4.19 6.61
C LEU A 131 -12.54 4.83 7.53
N ASP A 132 -13.00 4.10 8.52
CA ASP A 132 -13.69 4.67 9.68
C ASP A 132 -12.68 5.01 10.80
N ARG A 133 -13.16 5.59 11.90
CA ARG A 133 -12.30 5.95 13.04
C ARG A 133 -11.63 4.73 13.66
N ASN A 134 -12.37 3.63 13.83
CA ASN A 134 -11.81 2.42 14.43
C ASN A 134 -10.74 1.79 13.51
N ASP A 135 -10.87 1.91 12.19
CA ASP A 135 -9.84 1.45 11.25
C ASP A 135 -8.53 2.23 11.44
N ILE A 136 -8.62 3.56 11.65
CA ILE A 136 -7.47 4.42 11.88
C ILE A 136 -6.79 4.08 13.21
N GLU A 137 -7.57 3.97 14.29
CA GLU A 137 -7.08 3.56 15.61
C GLU A 137 -6.39 2.19 15.55
N LEU A 138 -6.93 1.24 14.78
CA LEU A 138 -6.35 -0.09 14.61
C LEU A 138 -5.03 -0.06 13.81
N LEU A 139 -4.94 0.75 12.75
CA LEU A 139 -3.67 0.96 12.01
C LEU A 139 -2.57 1.53 12.93
N ALA A 140 -2.92 2.50 13.79
CA ALA A 140 -2.01 3.07 14.78
C ALA A 140 -1.55 2.03 15.82
N GLU A 141 -2.51 1.28 16.39
CA GLU A 141 -2.25 0.21 17.37
C GLU A 141 -1.30 -0.86 16.82
N ARG A 142 -1.52 -1.28 15.57
CA ARG A 142 -0.69 -2.27 14.86
C ARG A 142 0.61 -1.68 14.30
N LYS A 143 0.80 -0.36 14.39
CA LYS A 143 1.96 0.36 13.84
C LYS A 143 2.15 0.14 12.34
N CYS A 144 1.07 0.05 11.60
CA CYS A 144 1.11 -0.09 10.15
C CYS A 144 1.52 1.24 9.49
N GLY A 145 2.28 1.14 8.38
CA GLY A 145 2.53 2.29 7.52
C GLY A 145 1.41 2.51 6.51
N VAL A 146 1.25 3.75 6.03
CA VAL A 146 0.29 4.11 4.97
C VAL A 146 1.01 4.81 3.83
N SER A 147 0.74 4.39 2.58
CA SER A 147 1.14 5.12 1.37
C SER A 147 -0.05 5.92 0.84
N HIS A 148 0.02 7.25 0.95
CA HIS A 148 -1.01 8.15 0.45
C HIS A 148 -0.74 8.57 -0.98
N ASN A 149 -1.68 8.28 -1.90
CA ASN A 149 -1.54 8.46 -3.35
C ASN A 149 -2.58 9.47 -3.88
N PRO A 150 -2.51 10.78 -3.55
CA PRO A 150 -3.60 11.75 -3.76
C PRO A 150 -4.01 11.94 -5.21
N ILE A 151 -3.07 11.94 -6.16
CA ILE A 151 -3.40 12.13 -7.59
C ILE A 151 -4.13 10.90 -8.13
N ALA A 152 -3.64 9.68 -7.85
CA ALA A 152 -4.28 8.44 -8.28
C ALA A 152 -5.70 8.32 -7.70
N ASN A 153 -5.85 8.58 -6.40
CA ASN A 153 -7.14 8.58 -5.70
C ASN A 153 -8.14 9.54 -6.36
N THR A 154 -7.67 10.74 -6.70
CA THR A 154 -8.50 11.81 -7.31
C THR A 154 -8.85 11.46 -8.76
N LYS A 155 -7.88 11.02 -9.55
CA LYS A 155 -8.09 10.63 -10.95
C LYS A 155 -9.05 9.46 -11.08
N GLY A 156 -8.93 8.46 -10.20
CA GLY A 156 -9.84 7.30 -10.14
C GLY A 156 -11.21 7.62 -9.55
N ALA A 157 -11.42 8.85 -9.07
CA ALA A 157 -12.64 9.27 -8.35
C ALA A 157 -12.97 8.36 -7.16
N HIS A 158 -11.95 7.77 -6.52
CA HIS A 158 -12.11 6.85 -5.39
C HIS A 158 -12.46 7.56 -4.10
N GLY A 159 -12.06 8.83 -3.95
CA GLY A 159 -12.30 9.65 -2.77
C GLY A 159 -11.01 10.22 -2.18
N THR A 160 -11.10 10.69 -0.94
CA THR A 160 -9.98 11.34 -0.24
C THR A 160 -9.63 10.58 1.03
N CYS A 161 -8.42 10.06 1.12
CA CYS A 161 -7.89 9.43 2.32
C CYS A 161 -8.02 10.38 3.54
N PRO A 162 -8.43 9.89 4.73
CA PRO A 162 -8.49 10.67 5.97
C PRO A 162 -7.10 10.94 6.56
N LEU A 163 -6.22 11.54 5.75
CA LEU A 163 -4.82 11.75 6.07
C LEU A 163 -4.61 12.54 7.37
N PHE A 164 -5.40 13.59 7.58
CA PHE A 164 -5.27 14.41 8.79
C PHE A 164 -5.55 13.59 10.05
N GLU A 165 -6.58 12.76 10.03
CA GLU A 165 -6.92 11.87 11.13
C GLU A 165 -5.85 10.78 11.35
N LEU A 166 -5.29 10.20 10.29
CA LEU A 166 -4.16 9.26 10.39
C LEU A 166 -2.96 9.88 11.11
N LEU A 167 -2.60 11.12 10.74
CA LEU A 167 -1.48 11.84 11.38
C LEU A 167 -1.78 12.23 12.84
N GLN A 168 -3.05 12.50 13.20
CA GLN A 168 -3.42 12.76 14.59
C GLN A 168 -3.31 11.53 15.49
N GLU A 169 -3.54 10.33 14.94
CA GLU A 169 -3.34 9.04 15.63
C GLU A 169 -1.91 8.50 15.45
N GLU A 170 -0.98 9.37 15.02
CA GLU A 170 0.46 9.06 14.88
C GLU A 170 0.76 7.88 13.94
N VAL A 171 -0.13 7.60 12.98
CA VAL A 171 0.14 6.62 11.92
C VAL A 171 1.25 7.16 11.02
N GLU A 172 2.26 6.34 10.74
CA GLU A 172 3.31 6.69 9.78
C GLU A 172 2.75 6.73 8.35
N VAL A 173 2.84 7.91 7.73
CA VAL A 173 2.34 8.11 6.36
C VAL A 173 3.44 8.64 5.47
N GLY A 174 3.64 7.97 4.32
CA GLY A 174 4.45 8.45 3.21
C GLY A 174 3.59 8.84 2.01
N LEU A 175 4.10 9.74 1.16
CA LEU A 175 3.49 10.04 -0.13
C LEU A 175 3.93 9.02 -1.19
N GLY A 176 2.98 8.53 -1.98
CA GLY A 176 3.23 7.71 -3.15
C GLY A 176 2.68 8.33 -4.43
N THR A 177 3.28 7.98 -5.55
CA THR A 177 2.81 8.43 -6.86
C THR A 177 1.78 7.49 -7.47
N ASP A 178 1.74 6.25 -6.98
CA ASP A 178 1.13 5.14 -7.71
C ASP A 178 1.80 4.98 -9.11
N SER A 179 1.26 4.16 -9.99
CA SER A 179 1.84 4.00 -11.32
C SER A 179 1.65 5.26 -12.20
N ALA A 180 2.48 5.39 -13.23
CA ALA A 180 2.31 6.42 -14.25
C ALA A 180 0.93 6.34 -14.96
N MET A 181 0.35 5.14 -15.04
CA MET A 181 -0.99 4.94 -15.60
C MET A 181 -2.08 5.48 -14.66
N SER A 182 -1.92 5.32 -13.36
CA SER A 182 -2.91 5.75 -12.35
C SER A 182 -2.92 7.26 -12.15
N GLY A 183 -1.73 7.90 -12.11
CA GLY A 183 -1.59 9.33 -11.80
C GLY A 183 -1.16 10.21 -12.98
N ASN A 184 -0.81 9.66 -14.14
CA ASN A 184 -0.18 10.32 -15.29
C ASN A 184 1.14 11.03 -14.95
N SER A 185 1.75 10.73 -13.81
CA SER A 185 2.98 11.34 -13.33
C SER A 185 3.60 10.52 -12.20
N LEU A 186 4.93 10.47 -12.16
CA LEU A 186 5.70 9.90 -11.06
C LEU A 186 6.40 11.00 -10.23
N ASP A 187 5.87 12.23 -10.27
CA ASP A 187 6.41 13.40 -9.61
C ASP A 187 5.82 13.58 -8.20
N LEU A 188 6.64 13.38 -7.16
CA LEU A 188 6.25 13.57 -5.76
C LEU A 188 5.90 15.03 -5.43
N PHE A 189 6.51 16.04 -6.07
CA PHE A 189 6.15 17.44 -5.84
C PHE A 189 4.70 17.73 -6.25
N ARG A 190 4.21 17.06 -7.30
CA ARG A 190 2.80 17.13 -7.69
C ARG A 190 1.89 16.47 -6.64
N GLN A 191 2.31 15.34 -6.06
CA GLN A 191 1.57 14.73 -4.95
C GLN A 191 1.50 15.66 -3.76
N MET A 192 2.63 16.27 -3.37
CA MET A 192 2.69 17.25 -2.28
C MET A 192 1.75 18.43 -2.53
N SER A 193 1.73 18.97 -3.75
CA SER A 193 0.91 20.14 -4.09
C SER A 193 -0.59 19.89 -3.96
N LEU A 194 -1.05 18.67 -4.18
CA LEU A 194 -2.46 18.28 -4.10
C LEU A 194 -2.88 17.85 -2.68
N THR A 195 -1.96 17.36 -1.87
CA THR A 195 -2.24 16.78 -0.55
C THR A 195 -2.96 17.75 0.39
N ALA A 196 -2.40 18.95 0.62
CA ALA A 196 -3.01 19.93 1.52
C ALA A 196 -4.36 20.47 1.02
N PRO A 197 -4.52 20.86 -0.26
CA PRO A 197 -5.81 21.29 -0.78
C PRO A 197 -6.93 20.28 -0.57
N LEU A 198 -6.68 19.00 -0.84
CA LEU A 198 -7.67 17.94 -0.64
C LEU A 198 -8.08 17.79 0.83
N GLN A 199 -7.13 17.82 1.76
CA GLN A 199 -7.43 17.72 3.18
C GLN A 199 -8.18 18.95 3.70
N ARG A 200 -7.79 20.14 3.27
CA ARG A 200 -8.48 21.39 3.61
C ARG A 200 -9.91 21.40 3.11
N LEU A 201 -10.14 20.95 1.88
CA LEU A 201 -11.48 20.80 1.32
C LEU A 201 -12.30 19.78 2.10
N ARG A 202 -11.73 18.61 2.39
CA ARG A 202 -12.38 17.54 3.15
C ARG A 202 -12.78 17.98 4.56
N LYS A 203 -11.92 18.75 5.25
CA LYS A 203 -12.13 19.23 6.62
C LYS A 203 -12.89 20.56 6.69
N ASN A 204 -13.08 21.24 5.55
CA ASN A 204 -13.57 22.62 5.48
C ASN A 204 -12.77 23.57 6.42
N ASP A 205 -11.46 23.34 6.48
CA ASP A 205 -10.53 24.07 7.34
C ASP A 205 -9.21 24.33 6.61
N ARG A 206 -8.87 25.61 6.41
CA ARG A 206 -7.64 26.03 5.71
C ARG A 206 -6.36 25.81 6.51
N THR A 207 -6.46 25.51 7.81
CA THR A 207 -5.31 25.44 8.72
C THR A 207 -4.75 24.02 8.83
N VAL A 208 -5.48 23.00 8.37
CA VAL A 208 -5.00 21.61 8.42
C VAL A 208 -3.81 21.41 7.47
N LEU A 209 -2.86 20.61 7.91
CA LEU A 209 -1.61 20.24 7.25
C LEU A 209 -0.70 21.43 6.88
N ALA A 210 0.33 21.62 7.67
CA ALA A 210 1.40 22.55 7.34
C ALA A 210 2.31 21.98 6.23
N ALA A 211 2.94 22.86 5.46
CA ALA A 211 3.85 22.47 4.38
C ALA A 211 5.00 21.54 4.86
N ARG A 212 5.53 21.78 6.08
CA ARG A 212 6.56 20.92 6.66
C ARG A 212 6.10 19.49 6.88
N ASP A 213 4.82 19.28 7.22
CA ASP A 213 4.28 17.94 7.48
C ASP A 213 4.16 17.15 6.18
N ILE A 214 3.76 17.84 5.10
CA ILE A 214 3.73 17.28 3.75
C ILE A 214 5.15 16.94 3.26
N PHE A 215 6.10 17.84 3.50
CA PHE A 215 7.50 17.60 3.10
C PHE A 215 8.14 16.40 3.82
N ARG A 216 7.73 16.15 5.08
CA ARG A 216 8.22 14.99 5.84
C ARG A 216 7.67 13.65 5.33
N MET A 217 6.51 13.66 4.67
CA MET A 217 5.90 12.47 4.08
C MET A 217 6.47 12.12 2.70
N ALA A 218 7.14 13.06 2.03
CA ALA A 218 7.77 12.89 0.73
C ALA A 218 9.23 12.45 0.85
#